data_7d27bd58869e5679b7d9a8a6fb0ebe28
#
_entry.id   7d27bd58869e5679b7d9a8a6fb0ebe28
#
_cell.length_a   1.000
_cell.length_b   1.000
_cell.length_c   1.000
_cell.angle_alpha   90.00
_cell.angle_beta   90.00
_cell.angle_gamma   90.00
#
_symmetry.space_group_name_H-M   'P 1'
#
loop_
_entity.id
_entity.type
_entity.pdbx_description
1 polymer ?
#
loop_
_entity_poly.entity_id
_entity_poly.type
_entity_poly.pdbx_seq_one_letter_code
_entity_poly.pdbx_strand_id
1 'polypeptide(L)'
;VFAAYPELCCSGRAYTSGEFCVGNPLSLKFMDEVLTEVLELFPSKYIHIGGDEADRTAWKSCPRCRHLARELGGVDQVQCYLVEHAEKFLAEHGRTMIGWDEILKNNLRSTSTVISYRGQRGGIEAANRGYDVVMSPGEILYFDWYQADPHTQPRAMGGFSPIRKMYGFHPVPDTPAKAADNESIIRGEFVSPDSVEYIYDGGKEHVIGVQGCTWTEFIETEKHLEYMIFPRLLAVSELAWTPRERCEWNDFRRRINVHVSLLHARGINAFPLSDDVVITAQMLSEGKK
;
A
#
# COMPACT_ATOMS: atom_id res chain seq x y z
N VAL A 1 -15.10 16.14 -3.14
CA VAL A 1 -14.83 17.39 -2.40
C VAL A 1 -15.02 18.57 -3.32
N PHE A 2 -14.29 18.74 -4.41
CA PHE A 2 -14.24 19.94 -5.24
C PHE A 2 -15.55 20.27 -5.99
N ALA A 3 -16.48 19.32 -6.12
CA ALA A 3 -17.83 19.62 -6.61
C ALA A 3 -18.61 20.49 -5.64
N ALA A 4 -18.45 20.25 -4.33
CA ALA A 4 -19.15 21.00 -3.28
C ALA A 4 -18.36 22.23 -2.80
N TYR A 5 -17.02 22.17 -2.85
CA TYR A 5 -16.09 23.18 -2.36
C TYR A 5 -15.04 23.52 -3.44
N PRO A 6 -15.44 24.17 -4.55
CA PRO A 6 -14.52 24.45 -5.66
C PRO A 6 -13.38 25.41 -5.27
N GLU A 7 -13.55 26.23 -4.23
CA GLU A 7 -12.52 27.13 -3.70
C GLU A 7 -11.32 26.41 -3.09
N LEU A 8 -11.47 25.12 -2.75
CA LEU A 8 -10.37 24.28 -2.26
C LEU A 8 -9.49 23.75 -3.38
N CYS A 9 -9.92 23.86 -4.65
CA CYS A 9 -9.13 23.52 -5.81
C CYS A 9 -8.25 24.71 -6.26
N CYS A 10 -7.08 24.43 -6.83
CA CYS A 10 -6.15 25.46 -7.30
C CYS A 10 -6.74 26.42 -8.33
N SER A 11 -7.62 25.94 -9.19
CA SER A 11 -8.29 26.76 -10.21
C SER A 11 -9.55 27.48 -9.70
N GLY A 12 -10.03 27.16 -8.52
CA GLY A 12 -11.35 27.59 -8.04
C GLY A 12 -12.54 27.00 -8.82
N ARG A 13 -12.30 25.94 -9.60
CA ARG A 13 -13.31 25.25 -10.42
C ARG A 13 -13.28 23.76 -10.10
N ALA A 14 -14.47 23.16 -9.96
CA ALA A 14 -14.60 21.72 -9.74
C ALA A 14 -13.93 20.90 -10.86
N TYR A 15 -13.36 19.76 -10.48
CA TYR A 15 -12.80 18.74 -11.38
C TYR A 15 -11.65 19.18 -12.31
N THR A 16 -10.93 20.24 -11.97
CA THR A 16 -9.79 20.72 -12.80
C THR A 16 -8.43 20.28 -12.28
N SER A 17 -8.35 19.81 -11.05
CA SER A 17 -7.20 19.09 -10.48
C SER A 17 -7.68 18.18 -9.35
N GLY A 18 -6.91 17.13 -9.03
CA GLY A 18 -7.17 16.20 -7.94
C GLY A 18 -6.65 16.67 -6.58
N GLU A 19 -5.81 17.73 -6.55
CA GLU A 19 -5.12 18.17 -5.36
C GLU A 19 -5.77 19.41 -4.73
N PHE A 20 -5.73 19.45 -3.39
CA PHE A 20 -6.07 20.67 -2.65
C PHE A 20 -5.15 21.84 -3.03
N CYS A 21 -5.72 23.04 -3.04
CA CYS A 21 -4.94 24.26 -3.10
C CYS A 21 -4.30 24.53 -1.72
N VAL A 22 -3.13 23.94 -1.47
CA VAL A 22 -2.45 24.00 -0.15
C VAL A 22 -2.07 25.44 0.23
N GLY A 23 -1.83 26.33 -0.75
CA GLY A 23 -1.64 27.75 -0.53
C GLY A 23 -2.92 28.52 -0.16
N ASN A 24 -4.07 27.83 -0.06
CA ASN A 24 -5.30 28.39 0.45
C ASN A 24 -5.52 27.92 1.91
N PRO A 25 -5.54 28.80 2.91
CA PRO A 25 -5.75 28.41 4.32
C PRO A 25 -7.04 27.62 4.56
N LEU A 26 -8.07 27.80 3.72
CA LEU A 26 -9.32 27.04 3.82
C LEU A 26 -9.10 25.54 3.57
N SER A 27 -8.08 25.14 2.81
CA SER A 27 -7.77 23.73 2.58
C SER A 27 -7.28 23.03 3.84
N LEU A 28 -6.45 23.69 4.64
CA LEU A 28 -6.00 23.16 5.94
C LEU A 28 -7.16 23.09 6.93
N LYS A 29 -7.96 24.18 7.02
CA LYS A 29 -9.15 24.22 7.88
C LYS A 29 -10.14 23.10 7.53
N PHE A 30 -10.41 22.88 6.24
CA PHE A 30 -11.28 21.79 5.78
C PHE A 30 -10.73 20.43 6.19
N MET A 31 -9.42 20.21 6.05
CA MET A 31 -8.78 18.96 6.48
C MET A 31 -8.93 18.74 7.99
N ASP A 32 -8.73 19.78 8.81
CA ASP A 32 -8.90 19.72 10.26
C ASP A 32 -10.34 19.37 10.65
N GLU A 33 -11.32 19.96 9.97
CA GLU A 33 -12.75 19.68 10.19
C GLU A 33 -13.08 18.21 9.85
N VAL A 34 -12.60 17.71 8.71
CA VAL A 34 -12.78 16.29 8.31
C VAL A 34 -12.09 15.36 9.29
N LEU A 35 -10.84 15.65 9.67
CA LEU A 35 -10.11 14.82 10.64
C LEU A 35 -10.81 14.83 11.99
N THR A 36 -11.39 15.94 12.43
CA THR A 36 -12.17 16.01 13.68
C THR A 36 -13.33 15.00 13.66
N GLU A 37 -14.13 15.00 12.58
CA GLU A 37 -15.23 14.04 12.44
C GLU A 37 -14.72 12.58 12.38
N VAL A 38 -13.60 12.33 11.68
CA VAL A 38 -12.98 11.00 11.61
C VAL A 38 -12.57 10.53 13.01
N LEU A 39 -12.02 11.42 13.83
CA LEU A 39 -11.60 11.07 15.21
C LEU A 39 -12.78 10.71 16.13
N GLU A 40 -13.95 11.31 15.89
CA GLU A 40 -15.18 10.94 16.61
C GLU A 40 -15.73 9.57 16.18
N LEU A 41 -15.64 9.25 14.89
CA LEU A 41 -16.16 8.01 14.32
C LEU A 41 -15.24 6.79 14.57
N PHE A 42 -13.93 7.00 14.56
CA PHE A 42 -12.94 5.92 14.66
C PHE A 42 -12.10 6.03 15.94
N PRO A 43 -12.27 5.11 16.89
CA PRO A 43 -11.54 5.15 18.16
C PRO A 43 -10.08 4.66 18.05
N SER A 44 -9.64 4.23 16.85
CA SER A 44 -8.28 3.71 16.64
C SER A 44 -7.21 4.73 17.04
N LYS A 45 -6.13 4.25 17.65
CA LYS A 45 -4.92 5.04 17.86
C LYS A 45 -4.34 5.54 16.53
N TYR A 46 -4.48 4.77 15.46
CA TYR A 46 -3.90 5.03 14.15
C TYR A 46 -4.95 5.61 13.20
N ILE A 47 -4.57 6.69 12.51
CA ILE A 47 -5.39 7.32 11.45
C ILE A 47 -4.56 7.40 10.18
N HIS A 48 -5.08 6.80 9.11
CA HIS A 48 -4.42 6.79 7.81
C HIS A 48 -4.82 8.02 7.00
N ILE A 49 -3.82 8.77 6.53
CA ILE A 49 -4.04 10.02 5.78
C ILE A 49 -3.82 9.89 4.27
N GLY A 50 -3.44 8.72 3.77
CA GLY A 50 -3.01 8.57 2.37
C GLY A 50 -1.59 9.12 2.17
N GLY A 51 -1.47 10.19 1.40
CA GLY A 51 -0.19 10.86 1.14
C GLY A 51 0.49 10.38 -0.14
N ASP A 52 -0.22 9.63 -0.97
CA ASP A 52 0.24 9.00 -2.21
C ASP A 52 -0.12 9.82 -3.45
N GLU A 53 0.64 9.60 -4.51
CA GLU A 53 0.37 9.92 -5.91
C GLU A 53 -0.11 11.37 -6.20
N ALA A 54 0.30 12.34 -5.40
CA ALA A 54 -0.08 13.74 -5.63
C ALA A 54 0.52 14.26 -6.96
N ASP A 55 -0.34 14.65 -7.91
CA ASP A 55 0.08 15.37 -9.11
C ASP A 55 0.34 16.85 -8.79
N ARG A 56 1.60 17.26 -8.79
CA ARG A 56 2.04 18.60 -8.41
C ARG A 56 1.88 19.64 -9.52
N THR A 57 1.28 19.27 -10.65
CA THR A 57 1.15 20.15 -11.82
C THR A 57 0.33 21.39 -11.51
N ALA A 58 -0.78 21.22 -10.79
CA ALA A 58 -1.62 22.34 -10.38
C ALA A 58 -0.89 23.31 -9.42
N TRP A 59 -0.07 22.79 -8.50
CA TRP A 59 0.72 23.64 -7.58
C TRP A 59 1.79 24.47 -8.28
N LYS A 60 2.36 23.95 -9.37
CA LYS A 60 3.36 24.68 -10.20
C LYS A 60 2.75 25.89 -10.92
N SER A 61 1.45 25.86 -11.22
CA SER A 61 0.75 26.91 -11.93
C SER A 61 -0.06 27.85 -11.04
N CYS A 62 -0.56 27.37 -9.90
CA CYS A 62 -1.37 28.15 -8.96
C CYS A 62 -0.56 29.25 -8.28
N PRO A 63 -0.95 30.55 -8.34
CA PRO A 63 -0.22 31.63 -7.70
C PRO A 63 -0.02 31.46 -6.18
N ARG A 64 -1.05 30.98 -5.48
CA ARG A 64 -1.01 30.74 -4.02
C ARG A 64 -0.06 29.61 -3.66
N CYS A 65 -0.14 28.47 -4.36
CA CYS A 65 0.78 27.34 -4.12
C CYS A 65 2.20 27.64 -4.55
N ARG A 66 2.42 28.43 -5.61
CA ARG A 66 3.75 28.92 -6.00
C ARG A 66 4.37 29.84 -4.95
N HIS A 67 3.56 30.66 -4.30
CA HIS A 67 4.05 31.51 -3.20
C HIS A 67 4.50 30.64 -2.04
N LEU A 68 3.65 29.73 -1.56
CA LEU A 68 3.97 28.76 -0.53
C LEU A 68 5.20 27.92 -0.89
N ALA A 69 5.28 27.40 -2.12
CA ALA A 69 6.42 26.62 -2.58
C ALA A 69 7.75 27.39 -2.52
N ARG A 70 7.75 28.70 -2.78
CA ARG A 70 8.95 29.55 -2.64
C ARG A 70 9.38 29.70 -1.17
N GLU A 71 8.42 29.83 -0.27
CA GLU A 71 8.68 29.94 1.18
C GLU A 71 9.22 28.61 1.73
N LEU A 72 8.71 27.47 1.24
CA LEU A 72 9.10 26.15 1.68
C LEU A 72 10.38 25.60 0.99
N GLY A 73 10.89 26.27 -0.02
CA GLY A 73 12.09 25.82 -0.76
C GLY A 73 11.84 24.91 -1.96
N GLY A 74 10.58 24.73 -2.39
CA GLY A 74 10.26 23.97 -3.60
C GLY A 74 8.83 23.42 -3.64
N VAL A 75 8.36 23.05 -4.83
CA VAL A 75 7.02 22.50 -5.01
C VAL A 75 6.83 21.14 -4.31
N ASP A 76 7.91 20.37 -4.18
CA ASP A 76 7.89 19.09 -3.48
C ASP A 76 7.59 19.26 -1.99
N GLN A 77 7.98 20.40 -1.41
CA GLN A 77 7.74 20.73 -0.01
C GLN A 77 6.29 21.10 0.28
N VAL A 78 5.46 21.35 -0.74
CA VAL A 78 4.03 21.65 -0.56
C VAL A 78 3.28 20.42 -0.06
N GLN A 79 3.59 19.23 -0.60
CA GLN A 79 3.03 17.97 -0.09
C GLN A 79 3.54 17.69 1.33
N CYS A 80 4.84 17.90 1.57
CA CYS A 80 5.44 17.74 2.89
C CYS A 80 4.73 18.61 3.93
N TYR A 81 4.51 19.86 3.64
CA TYR A 81 3.80 20.81 4.51
C TYR A 81 2.38 20.33 4.88
N LEU A 82 1.63 19.77 3.90
CA LEU A 82 0.29 19.22 4.15
C LEU A 82 0.34 17.98 5.06
N VAL A 83 1.28 17.08 4.81
CA VAL A 83 1.50 15.87 5.62
C VAL A 83 1.90 16.24 7.05
N GLU A 84 2.83 17.17 7.22
CA GLU A 84 3.27 17.66 8.54
C GLU A 84 2.13 18.33 9.31
N HIS A 85 1.26 19.06 8.62
CA HIS A 85 0.07 19.64 9.23
C HIS A 85 -0.87 18.56 9.78
N ALA A 86 -1.18 17.53 8.96
CA ALA A 86 -2.01 16.39 9.39
C ALA A 86 -1.37 15.62 10.56
N GLU A 87 -0.07 15.37 10.48
CA GLU A 87 0.68 14.69 11.55
C GLU A 87 0.60 15.45 12.88
N LYS A 88 0.82 16.77 12.83
CA LYS A 88 0.73 17.65 14.01
C LYS A 88 -0.67 17.62 14.59
N PHE A 89 -1.70 17.82 13.76
CA PHE A 89 -3.10 17.79 14.18
C PHE A 89 -3.44 16.46 14.88
N LEU A 90 -3.11 15.33 14.29
CA LEU A 90 -3.37 14.01 14.85
C LEU A 90 -2.64 13.81 16.19
N ALA A 91 -1.39 14.22 16.27
CA ALA A 91 -0.60 14.12 17.50
C ALA A 91 -1.19 14.96 18.65
N GLU A 92 -1.68 16.18 18.37
CA GLU A 92 -2.37 17.04 19.34
C GLU A 92 -3.67 16.41 19.87
N HIS A 93 -4.28 15.52 19.09
CA HIS A 93 -5.46 14.73 19.47
C HIS A 93 -5.12 13.33 20.01
N GLY A 94 -3.86 13.05 20.31
CA GLY A 94 -3.42 11.76 20.89
C GLY A 94 -3.48 10.59 19.91
N ARG A 95 -3.45 10.86 18.60
CA ARG A 95 -3.47 9.86 17.53
C ARG A 95 -2.10 9.75 16.86
N THR A 96 -1.87 8.61 16.23
CA THR A 96 -0.67 8.33 15.44
C THR A 96 -1.04 8.35 13.95
N MET A 97 -0.28 9.12 13.18
CA MET A 97 -0.45 9.17 11.73
C MET A 97 0.08 7.88 11.08
N ILE A 98 -0.66 7.36 10.11
CA ILE A 98 -0.18 6.38 9.14
C ILE A 98 -0.29 7.01 7.74
N GLY A 99 0.65 6.70 6.86
CA GLY A 99 0.56 7.08 5.44
C GLY A 99 1.34 6.12 4.55
N TRP A 100 1.09 6.22 3.25
CA TRP A 100 1.84 5.49 2.25
C TRP A 100 3.30 5.94 2.22
N ASP A 101 4.21 5.12 1.75
CA ASP A 101 5.67 5.35 1.82
C ASP A 101 6.16 6.64 1.16
N GLU A 102 5.32 7.36 0.43
CA GLU A 102 5.64 8.69 -0.10
C GLU A 102 5.80 9.75 0.99
N ILE A 103 5.21 9.54 2.18
CA ILE A 103 5.40 10.44 3.32
C ILE A 103 6.83 10.44 3.86
N LEU A 104 7.65 9.43 3.53
CA LEU A 104 9.06 9.35 3.94
C LEU A 104 9.95 10.51 3.47
N LYS A 105 9.48 11.29 2.50
CA LYS A 105 10.13 12.54 2.08
C LYS A 105 10.10 13.62 3.16
N ASN A 106 9.24 13.47 4.15
CA ASN A 106 9.06 14.38 5.26
C ASN A 106 10.00 14.03 6.42
N ASN A 107 10.17 15.00 7.32
CA ASN A 107 10.78 14.76 8.62
C ASN A 107 9.68 14.31 9.61
N LEU A 108 9.27 13.06 9.51
CA LEU A 108 8.18 12.49 10.30
C LEU A 108 8.54 12.40 11.79
N ARG A 109 7.54 12.44 12.65
CA ARG A 109 7.70 12.06 14.07
C ARG A 109 8.04 10.57 14.17
N SER A 110 8.85 10.20 15.16
CA SER A 110 9.24 8.79 15.40
C SER A 110 8.06 7.86 15.69
N THR A 111 6.88 8.41 16.01
CA THR A 111 5.66 7.64 16.25
C THR A 111 4.85 7.37 15.00
N SER A 112 5.13 8.05 13.88
CA SER A 112 4.38 7.85 12.63
C SER A 112 4.71 6.51 12.01
N THR A 113 3.70 5.92 11.36
CA THR A 113 3.79 4.58 10.75
C THR A 113 3.73 4.71 9.22
N VAL A 114 4.53 3.93 8.54
CA VAL A 114 4.63 3.93 7.08
C VAL A 114 4.07 2.64 6.51
N ILE A 115 3.21 2.73 5.48
CA ILE A 115 2.81 1.56 4.69
C ILE A 115 3.61 1.55 3.39
N SER A 116 4.45 0.52 3.21
CA SER A 116 5.26 0.35 2.01
C SER A 116 4.46 -0.35 0.92
N TYR A 117 3.99 0.41 -0.09
CA TYR A 117 3.18 -0.13 -1.19
C TYR A 117 3.93 -0.18 -2.52
N ARG A 118 4.92 0.69 -2.74
CA ARG A 118 5.75 0.73 -3.95
C ARG A 118 6.94 -0.23 -3.82
N GLY A 119 6.66 -1.52 -3.80
CA GLY A 119 7.66 -2.55 -3.50
C GLY A 119 8.06 -2.57 -2.02
N GLN A 120 9.21 -3.17 -1.73
CA GLN A 120 9.72 -3.28 -0.34
C GLN A 120 10.61 -2.12 0.11
N ARG A 121 11.13 -1.31 -0.83
CA ARG A 121 12.18 -0.31 -0.56
C ARG A 121 11.77 0.73 0.47
N GLY A 122 10.54 1.27 0.32
CA GLY A 122 10.02 2.27 1.28
C GLY A 122 9.95 1.72 2.70
N GLY A 123 9.56 0.44 2.84
CA GLY A 123 9.51 -0.22 4.13
C GLY A 123 10.90 -0.47 4.74
N ILE A 124 11.86 -0.89 3.93
CA ILE A 124 13.26 -1.05 4.36
C ILE A 124 13.82 0.30 4.84
N GLU A 125 13.63 1.37 4.04
CA GLU A 125 14.08 2.72 4.41
C GLU A 125 13.43 3.18 5.72
N ALA A 126 12.12 3.04 5.86
CA ALA A 126 11.39 3.45 7.06
C ALA A 126 11.88 2.71 8.31
N ALA A 127 11.98 1.37 8.24
CA ALA A 127 12.45 0.54 9.34
C ALA A 127 13.89 0.92 9.76
N ASN A 128 14.78 1.13 8.80
CA ASN A 128 16.17 1.54 9.06
C ASN A 128 16.27 2.96 9.64
N ARG A 129 15.26 3.80 9.44
CA ARG A 129 15.13 5.14 10.07
C ARG A 129 14.42 5.10 11.42
N GLY A 130 13.96 3.93 11.89
CA GLY A 130 13.28 3.74 13.16
C GLY A 130 11.79 4.10 13.16
N TYR A 131 11.14 4.09 11.99
CA TYR A 131 9.68 4.22 11.86
C TYR A 131 9.01 2.85 11.83
N ASP A 132 7.87 2.73 12.51
CA ASP A 132 7.04 1.54 12.38
C ASP A 132 6.53 1.38 10.93
N VAL A 133 6.50 0.14 10.46
CA VAL A 133 6.20 -0.19 9.07
C VAL A 133 5.16 -1.30 8.97
N VAL A 134 4.22 -1.12 8.05
CA VAL A 134 3.37 -2.20 7.53
C VAL A 134 3.81 -2.48 6.09
N MET A 135 4.18 -3.72 5.80
CA MET A 135 4.62 -4.13 4.46
C MET A 135 3.39 -4.48 3.60
N SER A 136 3.25 -3.80 2.46
CA SER A 136 2.12 -3.96 1.54
C SER A 136 2.54 -3.80 0.06
N PRO A 137 3.67 -4.40 -0.39
CA PRO A 137 4.13 -4.21 -1.76
C PRO A 137 3.05 -4.64 -2.76
N GLY A 138 2.64 -3.69 -3.62
CA GLY A 138 1.50 -3.88 -4.53
C GLY A 138 1.69 -5.03 -5.49
N GLU A 139 2.92 -5.23 -5.96
CA GLU A 139 3.28 -6.32 -6.87
C GLU A 139 3.09 -7.73 -6.25
N ILE A 140 2.93 -7.80 -4.92
CA ILE A 140 2.79 -9.07 -4.19
C ILE A 140 1.45 -9.12 -3.44
N LEU A 141 1.06 -8.05 -2.74
CA LEU A 141 -0.02 -8.08 -1.75
C LEU A 141 -1.30 -7.35 -2.20
N TYR A 142 -1.41 -6.96 -3.48
CA TYR A 142 -2.65 -6.38 -4.01
C TYR A 142 -3.57 -7.47 -4.57
N PHE A 143 -4.75 -7.58 -3.99
CA PHE A 143 -5.76 -8.57 -4.37
C PHE A 143 -6.58 -8.16 -5.61
N ASP A 144 -6.55 -6.92 -6.01
CA ASP A 144 -7.14 -6.41 -7.25
C ASP A 144 -6.31 -6.74 -8.50
N TRP A 145 -5.17 -7.40 -8.35
CA TRP A 145 -4.36 -7.93 -9.45
C TRP A 145 -4.78 -9.37 -9.82
N TYR A 146 -4.50 -9.75 -11.08
CA TYR A 146 -4.78 -11.09 -11.58
C TYR A 146 -4.07 -12.17 -10.75
N GLN A 147 -4.78 -13.23 -10.44
CA GLN A 147 -4.22 -14.37 -9.69
C GLN A 147 -3.94 -15.60 -10.58
N ALA A 148 -4.43 -15.60 -11.83
CA ALA A 148 -4.14 -16.59 -12.86
C ALA A 148 -4.10 -15.90 -14.24
N ASP A 149 -4.10 -16.66 -15.34
CA ASP A 149 -4.12 -16.14 -16.71
C ASP A 149 -5.25 -15.10 -16.89
N PRO A 150 -4.93 -13.84 -17.23
CA PRO A 150 -5.93 -12.77 -17.39
C PRO A 150 -7.07 -13.11 -18.36
N HIS A 151 -6.82 -13.96 -19.37
CA HIS A 151 -7.84 -14.38 -20.32
C HIS A 151 -8.91 -15.30 -19.73
N THR A 152 -8.63 -15.89 -18.57
CA THR A 152 -9.55 -16.79 -17.85
C THR A 152 -10.19 -16.16 -16.62
N GLN A 153 -9.84 -14.90 -16.34
CA GLN A 153 -10.23 -14.21 -15.11
C GLN A 153 -11.24 -13.10 -15.38
N PRO A 154 -12.06 -12.74 -14.40
CA PRO A 154 -12.77 -11.47 -14.42
C PRO A 154 -11.79 -10.31 -14.57
N ARG A 155 -12.26 -9.19 -15.10
CA ARG A 155 -11.43 -7.98 -15.24
C ARG A 155 -10.85 -7.56 -13.88
N ALA A 156 -9.56 -7.26 -13.88
CA ALA A 156 -8.81 -6.79 -12.71
C ALA A 156 -8.01 -5.52 -13.06
N MET A 157 -7.34 -4.92 -12.09
CA MET A 157 -6.56 -3.69 -12.28
C MET A 157 -5.35 -3.89 -13.20
N GLY A 158 -4.88 -5.10 -13.33
CA GLY A 158 -3.67 -5.48 -14.07
C GLY A 158 -2.72 -6.24 -13.16
N GLY A 159 -1.46 -6.31 -13.57
CA GLY A 159 -0.45 -7.03 -12.80
C GLY A 159 -0.73 -8.52 -12.62
N PHE A 160 0.17 -9.20 -11.90
CA PHE A 160 0.02 -10.64 -11.64
C PHE A 160 0.54 -11.00 -10.25
N SER A 161 -0.36 -11.43 -9.38
CA SER A 161 -0.07 -11.77 -8.00
C SER A 161 -0.76 -13.07 -7.56
N PRO A 162 -0.27 -14.24 -8.04
CA PRO A 162 -0.78 -15.53 -7.64
C PRO A 162 -0.41 -15.85 -6.20
N ILE A 163 -1.17 -16.74 -5.57
CA ILE A 163 -0.98 -17.10 -4.16
C ILE A 163 0.46 -17.59 -3.83
N ARG A 164 1.11 -18.28 -4.77
CA ARG A 164 2.50 -18.74 -4.56
C ARG A 164 3.48 -17.58 -4.48
N LYS A 165 3.27 -16.54 -5.29
CA LYS A 165 4.06 -15.29 -5.26
C LYS A 165 3.91 -14.61 -3.90
N MET A 166 2.68 -14.47 -3.40
CA MET A 166 2.41 -13.92 -2.07
C MET A 166 3.10 -14.74 -0.97
N TYR A 167 2.93 -16.06 -1.01
CA TYR A 167 3.50 -16.95 0.00
C TYR A 167 5.04 -16.93 0.03
N GLY A 168 5.68 -16.62 -1.09
CA GLY A 168 7.13 -16.47 -1.19
C GLY A 168 7.69 -15.22 -0.53
N PHE A 169 6.86 -14.23 -0.25
CA PHE A 169 7.28 -12.94 0.30
C PHE A 169 7.87 -13.07 1.71
N HIS A 170 8.94 -12.32 1.97
CA HIS A 170 9.55 -12.15 3.28
C HIS A 170 9.12 -10.80 3.87
N PRO A 171 8.18 -10.77 4.82
CA PRO A 171 7.70 -9.51 5.42
C PRO A 171 8.80 -8.71 6.12
N VAL A 172 9.79 -9.41 6.67
CA VAL A 172 10.96 -8.80 7.32
C VAL A 172 12.22 -9.17 6.51
N PRO A 173 12.59 -8.36 5.50
CA PRO A 173 13.78 -8.59 4.69
C PRO A 173 15.05 -8.12 5.43
N ASP A 174 15.40 -8.79 6.53
CA ASP A 174 16.49 -8.47 7.46
C ASP A 174 17.85 -9.10 7.05
N THR A 175 17.91 -9.67 5.86
CA THR A 175 19.16 -10.13 5.25
C THR A 175 19.17 -9.81 3.75
N PRO A 176 20.37 -9.65 3.14
CA PRO A 176 20.48 -9.46 1.70
C PRO A 176 19.75 -10.53 0.89
N ALA A 177 19.82 -11.81 1.32
CA ALA A 177 19.14 -12.91 0.65
C ALA A 177 17.63 -12.75 0.63
N LYS A 178 16.99 -12.46 1.77
CA LYS A 178 15.54 -12.24 1.86
C LYS A 178 15.09 -11.04 1.03
N ALA A 179 15.85 -9.95 1.06
CA ALA A 179 15.56 -8.77 0.26
C ALA A 179 15.69 -9.04 -1.24
N ALA A 180 16.69 -9.79 -1.65
CA ALA A 180 16.89 -10.22 -3.04
C ALA A 180 15.80 -11.19 -3.51
N ASP A 181 15.35 -12.11 -2.66
CA ASP A 181 14.24 -13.00 -2.95
C ASP A 181 12.95 -12.20 -3.21
N ASN A 182 12.63 -11.21 -2.36
CA ASN A 182 11.50 -10.32 -2.57
C ASN A 182 11.61 -9.54 -3.89
N GLU A 183 12.78 -8.94 -4.18
CA GLU A 183 13.00 -8.23 -5.45
C GLU A 183 12.89 -9.16 -6.66
N SER A 184 13.40 -10.39 -6.54
CA SER A 184 13.26 -11.39 -7.60
C SER A 184 11.79 -11.74 -7.86
N ILE A 185 10.99 -11.87 -6.80
CA ILE A 185 9.55 -12.08 -6.88
C ILE A 185 8.84 -10.88 -7.52
N ILE A 186 9.23 -9.66 -7.16
CA ILE A 186 8.64 -8.41 -7.69
C ILE A 186 8.95 -8.27 -9.18
N ARG A 187 10.21 -8.45 -9.56
CA ARG A 187 10.67 -8.25 -10.95
C ARG A 187 10.40 -9.44 -11.87
N GLY A 188 10.23 -10.63 -11.29
CA GLY A 188 10.11 -11.88 -12.08
C GLY A 188 11.42 -12.34 -12.69
N GLU A 189 12.57 -11.90 -12.14
CA GLU A 189 13.92 -12.27 -12.57
C GLU A 189 14.86 -12.38 -11.37
N PHE A 190 15.97 -13.07 -11.51
CA PHE A 190 16.95 -13.18 -10.44
C PHE A 190 17.58 -11.82 -10.10
N VAL A 191 17.62 -11.50 -8.81
CA VAL A 191 18.29 -10.32 -8.26
C VAL A 191 19.37 -10.77 -7.29
N SER A 192 20.59 -10.25 -7.48
CA SER A 192 21.71 -10.58 -6.59
C SER A 192 21.55 -9.96 -5.21
N PRO A 193 21.84 -10.70 -4.12
CA PRO A 193 21.88 -10.16 -2.77
C PRO A 193 22.82 -8.95 -2.59
N ASP A 194 23.87 -8.84 -3.39
CA ASP A 194 24.83 -7.72 -3.31
C ASP A 194 24.27 -6.41 -3.90
N SER A 195 23.11 -6.47 -4.56
CA SER A 195 22.52 -5.32 -5.26
C SER A 195 21.28 -4.72 -4.58
N VAL A 196 20.93 -5.18 -3.39
CA VAL A 196 19.71 -4.77 -2.69
C VAL A 196 19.99 -4.18 -1.32
N GLU A 197 19.15 -3.24 -0.93
CA GLU A 197 19.06 -2.77 0.46
C GLU A 197 18.23 -3.78 1.28
N TYR A 198 18.52 -3.88 2.58
CA TYR A 198 17.83 -4.76 3.52
C TYR A 198 17.68 -4.06 4.87
N ILE A 199 16.90 -4.65 5.77
CA ILE A 199 16.69 -4.11 7.10
C ILE A 199 17.89 -4.48 7.99
N TYR A 200 18.58 -3.47 8.51
CA TYR A 200 19.73 -3.65 9.41
C TYR A 200 19.32 -4.07 10.82
N ASP A 201 20.31 -4.46 11.62
CA ASP A 201 20.10 -4.77 13.03
C ASP A 201 19.45 -3.58 13.77
N GLY A 202 18.36 -3.86 14.49
CA GLY A 202 17.54 -2.86 15.17
C GLY A 202 16.37 -2.33 14.34
N GLY A 203 16.34 -2.57 13.02
CA GLY A 203 15.22 -2.15 12.17
C GLY A 203 14.07 -3.17 12.09
N LYS A 204 14.34 -4.45 12.32
CA LYS A 204 13.35 -5.51 12.17
C LYS A 204 12.17 -5.42 13.13
N GLU A 205 12.38 -4.87 14.32
CA GLU A 205 11.37 -4.67 15.34
C GLU A 205 10.33 -3.61 14.93
N HIS A 206 10.69 -2.78 13.96
CA HIS A 206 9.79 -1.77 13.39
C HIS A 206 8.86 -2.33 12.32
N VAL A 207 9.07 -3.53 11.80
CA VAL A 207 8.09 -4.16 10.91
C VAL A 207 6.98 -4.77 11.76
N ILE A 208 5.88 -4.03 11.91
CA ILE A 208 4.78 -4.36 12.82
C ILE A 208 3.68 -5.19 12.16
N GLY A 209 3.72 -5.38 10.83
CA GLY A 209 2.72 -6.19 10.14
C GLY A 209 2.84 -6.19 8.63
N VAL A 210 1.87 -6.89 8.02
CA VAL A 210 1.63 -6.94 6.58
C VAL A 210 0.19 -6.58 6.29
N GLN A 211 -0.06 -6.00 5.10
CA GLN A 211 -1.38 -5.65 4.64
C GLN A 211 -1.61 -6.11 3.20
N GLY A 212 -2.73 -6.75 2.94
CA GLY A 212 -3.24 -6.95 1.58
C GLY A 212 -4.22 -5.84 1.21
N CYS A 213 -4.03 -5.21 0.05
CA CYS A 213 -4.93 -4.18 -0.46
C CYS A 213 -5.89 -4.75 -1.50
N THR A 214 -7.11 -4.20 -1.54
CA THR A 214 -8.13 -4.55 -2.54
C THR A 214 -8.77 -3.27 -3.04
N TRP A 215 -8.29 -2.75 -4.17
CA TRP A 215 -8.88 -1.61 -4.83
C TRP A 215 -10.03 -2.07 -5.70
N THR A 216 -11.12 -1.32 -5.75
CA THR A 216 -12.40 -1.83 -6.23
C THR A 216 -12.85 -1.26 -7.57
N GLU A 217 -11.95 -0.63 -8.35
CA GLU A 217 -12.25 -0.03 -9.65
C GLU A 217 -12.91 -1.00 -10.63
N PHE A 218 -12.58 -2.29 -10.52
CA PHE A 218 -13.14 -3.36 -11.37
C PHE A 218 -13.88 -4.44 -10.58
N ILE A 219 -14.10 -4.24 -9.28
CA ILE A 219 -14.79 -5.21 -8.41
C ILE A 219 -16.19 -4.68 -8.12
N GLU A 220 -17.18 -5.14 -8.90
CA GLU A 220 -18.54 -4.61 -8.86
C GLU A 220 -19.48 -5.35 -7.89
N THR A 221 -19.13 -6.56 -7.47
CA THR A 221 -20.01 -7.43 -6.67
C THR A 221 -19.27 -8.10 -5.52
N GLU A 222 -20.01 -8.45 -4.47
CA GLU A 222 -19.49 -9.23 -3.35
C GLU A 222 -18.87 -10.57 -3.81
N LYS A 223 -19.50 -11.25 -4.75
CA LYS A 223 -18.97 -12.51 -5.32
C LYS A 223 -17.65 -12.31 -6.07
N HIS A 224 -17.48 -11.17 -6.74
CA HIS A 224 -16.21 -10.82 -7.36
C HIS A 224 -15.16 -10.49 -6.29
N LEU A 225 -15.54 -9.77 -5.23
CA LEU A 225 -14.66 -9.47 -4.11
C LEU A 225 -14.14 -10.75 -3.43
N GLU A 226 -15.04 -11.69 -3.11
CA GLU A 226 -14.70 -12.99 -2.55
C GLU A 226 -13.69 -13.75 -3.44
N TYR A 227 -13.93 -13.76 -4.76
CA TYR A 227 -13.06 -14.38 -5.74
C TYR A 227 -11.67 -13.76 -5.77
N MET A 228 -11.56 -12.45 -5.67
CA MET A 228 -10.29 -11.74 -5.70
C MET A 228 -9.50 -11.89 -4.40
N ILE A 229 -10.17 -11.94 -3.25
CA ILE A 229 -9.50 -12.02 -1.94
C ILE A 229 -9.12 -13.47 -1.61
N PHE A 230 -10.03 -14.42 -1.78
CA PHE A 230 -9.79 -15.80 -1.39
C PHE A 230 -9.29 -16.67 -2.56
N PRO A 231 -8.30 -17.54 -2.31
CA PRO A 231 -7.68 -17.87 -1.03
C PRO A 231 -6.44 -17.05 -0.68
N ARG A 232 -6.06 -16.04 -1.45
CA ARG A 232 -4.81 -15.26 -1.27
C ARG A 232 -4.69 -14.63 0.12
N LEU A 233 -5.80 -14.19 0.73
CA LEU A 233 -5.82 -13.67 2.09
C LEU A 233 -5.31 -14.70 3.12
N LEU A 234 -5.48 -15.99 2.87
CA LEU A 234 -4.97 -17.03 3.75
C LEU A 234 -3.43 -17.13 3.71
N ALA A 235 -2.83 -16.82 2.55
CA ALA A 235 -1.37 -16.69 2.46
C ALA A 235 -0.86 -15.49 3.26
N VAL A 236 -1.52 -14.34 3.16
CA VAL A 236 -1.19 -13.15 3.96
C VAL A 236 -1.33 -13.44 5.46
N SER A 237 -2.38 -14.16 5.85
CA SER A 237 -2.58 -14.58 7.25
C SER A 237 -1.45 -15.47 7.74
N GLU A 238 -1.00 -16.43 6.93
CA GLU A 238 0.14 -17.29 7.29
C GLU A 238 1.43 -16.46 7.46
N LEU A 239 1.70 -15.51 6.53
CA LEU A 239 2.87 -14.63 6.63
C LEU A 239 2.84 -13.72 7.85
N ALA A 240 1.65 -13.32 8.31
CA ALA A 240 1.48 -12.44 9.46
C ALA A 240 1.61 -13.16 10.82
N TRP A 241 1.19 -14.42 10.89
CA TRP A 241 1.04 -15.14 12.16
C TRP A 241 1.99 -16.31 12.36
N THR A 242 2.69 -16.75 11.31
CA THR A 242 3.59 -17.90 11.36
C THR A 242 5.03 -17.44 11.19
N PRO A 243 5.95 -17.78 12.10
CA PRO A 243 7.37 -17.52 11.91
C PRO A 243 7.86 -18.06 10.56
N ARG A 244 8.61 -17.25 9.82
CA ARG A 244 8.96 -17.56 8.42
C ARG A 244 9.69 -18.89 8.23
N GLU A 245 10.52 -19.29 9.19
CA GLU A 245 11.24 -20.57 9.22
C GLU A 245 10.32 -21.79 9.37
N ARG A 246 9.07 -21.58 9.73
CA ARG A 246 8.02 -22.61 9.81
C ARG A 246 7.09 -22.63 8.61
N CYS A 247 7.21 -21.65 7.70
CA CYS A 247 6.41 -21.58 6.50
C CYS A 247 6.97 -22.57 5.45
N GLU A 248 6.20 -23.60 5.12
CA GLU A 248 6.54 -24.59 4.11
C GLU A 248 5.40 -24.67 3.08
N TRP A 249 5.74 -24.48 1.79
CA TRP A 249 4.75 -24.36 0.73
C TRP A 249 3.85 -25.59 0.57
N ASN A 250 4.43 -26.81 0.60
CA ASN A 250 3.64 -28.01 0.36
C ASN A 250 2.67 -28.29 1.51
N ASP A 251 3.06 -27.99 2.76
CA ASP A 251 2.15 -28.07 3.89
C ASP A 251 1.04 -26.99 3.80
N PHE A 252 1.41 -25.75 3.49
CA PHE A 252 0.44 -24.69 3.27
C PHE A 252 -0.54 -25.04 2.15
N ARG A 253 -0.03 -25.53 0.99
CA ARG A 253 -0.87 -25.97 -0.13
C ARG A 253 -1.86 -27.07 0.28
N ARG A 254 -1.44 -28.01 1.07
CA ARG A 254 -2.32 -29.08 1.58
C ARG A 254 -3.43 -28.50 2.46
N ARG A 255 -3.10 -27.60 3.38
CA ARG A 255 -4.06 -26.96 4.29
C ARG A 255 -5.05 -26.06 3.55
N ILE A 256 -4.57 -25.26 2.62
CA ILE A 256 -5.39 -24.29 1.89
C ILE A 256 -6.42 -24.97 0.99
N ASN A 257 -6.13 -26.14 0.41
CA ASN A 257 -7.10 -26.90 -0.38
C ASN A 257 -8.31 -27.30 0.49
N VAL A 258 -8.09 -27.67 1.74
CA VAL A 258 -9.18 -27.94 2.70
C VAL A 258 -9.96 -26.66 3.00
N HIS A 259 -9.28 -25.54 3.24
CA HIS A 259 -9.92 -24.26 3.50
C HIS A 259 -10.77 -23.76 2.32
N VAL A 260 -10.30 -23.88 1.08
CA VAL A 260 -11.08 -23.51 -0.12
C VAL A 260 -12.37 -24.34 -0.20
N SER A 261 -12.29 -25.65 0.06
CA SER A 261 -13.50 -26.49 0.11
C SER A 261 -14.48 -26.05 1.20
N LEU A 262 -14.00 -25.65 2.36
CA LEU A 262 -14.83 -25.11 3.45
C LEU A 262 -15.44 -23.75 3.09
N LEU A 263 -14.72 -22.87 2.41
CA LEU A 263 -15.22 -21.59 1.93
C LEU A 263 -16.37 -21.82 0.93
N HIS A 264 -16.18 -22.71 -0.06
CA HIS A 264 -17.22 -23.07 -1.02
C HIS A 264 -18.46 -23.68 -0.34
N ALA A 265 -18.26 -24.57 0.66
CA ALA A 265 -19.37 -25.15 1.41
C ALA A 265 -20.17 -24.09 2.20
N ARG A 266 -19.58 -22.94 2.51
CA ARG A 266 -20.24 -21.78 3.13
C ARG A 266 -20.81 -20.79 2.12
N GLY A 267 -20.78 -21.10 0.83
CA GLY A 267 -21.28 -20.24 -0.25
C GLY A 267 -20.34 -19.08 -0.62
N ILE A 268 -19.10 -19.05 -0.12
CA ILE A 268 -18.09 -18.05 -0.47
C ILE A 268 -17.47 -18.40 -1.82
N ASN A 269 -17.42 -17.46 -2.74
CA ASN A 269 -16.92 -17.62 -4.08
C ASN A 269 -15.38 -17.53 -4.13
N ALA A 270 -14.68 -18.41 -3.41
CA ALA A 270 -13.23 -18.43 -3.44
C ALA A 270 -12.68 -18.88 -4.80
N PHE A 271 -11.58 -18.29 -5.25
CA PHE A 271 -10.88 -18.73 -6.46
C PHE A 271 -10.49 -20.21 -6.35
N PRO A 272 -10.82 -21.05 -7.35
CA PRO A 272 -10.46 -22.46 -7.33
C PRO A 272 -8.95 -22.61 -7.55
N LEU A 273 -8.28 -23.26 -6.62
CA LEU A 273 -6.88 -23.66 -6.81
C LEU A 273 -6.83 -24.83 -7.79
N SER A 274 -6.56 -24.55 -9.05
CA SER A 274 -6.18 -25.58 -10.00
C SER A 274 -4.76 -26.04 -9.77
N ASP A 275 -4.45 -27.27 -10.09
CA ASP A 275 -3.25 -27.95 -9.63
C ASP A 275 -1.93 -27.37 -10.16
N ASP A 276 -1.88 -26.55 -11.17
CA ASP A 276 -0.64 -25.97 -11.68
C ASP A 276 -0.87 -24.63 -12.38
N VAL A 277 -0.85 -23.55 -11.64
CA VAL A 277 -0.43 -22.29 -12.27
C VAL A 277 1.10 -22.31 -12.32
N VAL A 278 1.65 -22.99 -13.29
CA VAL A 278 3.05 -22.82 -13.68
C VAL A 278 3.17 -21.39 -14.20
N ILE A 279 3.83 -20.53 -13.43
CA ILE A 279 4.16 -19.17 -13.86
C ILE A 279 5.14 -19.33 -15.03
N THR A 280 4.66 -19.18 -16.26
CA THR A 280 5.55 -19.11 -17.41
C THR A 280 6.10 -17.69 -17.51
N ALA A 281 7.35 -17.57 -17.99
CA ALA A 281 7.98 -16.27 -18.26
C ALA A 281 7.12 -15.40 -19.18
N GLN A 282 6.25 -15.98 -20.00
CA GLN A 282 5.31 -15.32 -20.88
C GLN A 282 4.19 -14.61 -20.09
N MET A 283 3.63 -15.22 -19.03
CA MET A 283 2.62 -14.59 -18.14
C MET A 283 3.16 -13.38 -17.40
N LEU A 284 4.45 -13.39 -17.04
CA LEU A 284 5.13 -12.26 -16.40
C LEU A 284 5.36 -11.09 -17.38
N SER A 285 5.47 -11.34 -18.68
CA SER A 285 5.69 -10.30 -19.70
C SER A 285 4.39 -9.62 -20.15
N GLU A 286 3.26 -10.30 -20.10
CA GLU A 286 1.96 -9.80 -20.58
C GLU A 286 1.24 -8.92 -19.55
N GLY A 287 1.55 -9.06 -18.26
CA GLY A 287 1.05 -8.19 -17.20
C GLY A 287 1.68 -6.78 -17.17
N LYS A 288 2.56 -6.45 -18.11
CA LYS A 288 3.24 -5.13 -18.22
C LYS A 288 2.62 -4.19 -19.26
N LYS A 289 1.40 -4.48 -19.78
CA LYS A 289 0.73 -3.60 -20.76
C LYS A 289 -0.51 -2.94 -20.15
#